data_4c664725916a1680e60f73deca66cd7c
#
_entry.id   4c664725916a1680e60f73deca66cd7c
#
_cell.length_a   1.000
_cell.length_b   1.000
_cell.length_c   1.000
_cell.angle_alpha   90.00
_cell.angle_beta   90.00
_cell.angle_gamma   90.00
#
_symmetry.space_group_name_H-M   'P 1'
#
loop_
_entity.id
_entity.type
_entity.pdbx_description
1 polymer ?
#
loop_
_entity_poly.entity_id
_entity_poly.type
_entity_poly.pdbx_seq_one_letter_code
_entity_poly.pdbx_strand_id
1 'polypeptide(L)'
;FLTRLPAPRWVDHHPDFLMRGLGYFPVWGALVGGFAGAFFDVACAVAGLPARLAAVVCQAASLWVTGCFHEDGLADSSDGIGGGWSRSQILRIMSDTRLGTYGCAVLVVFICAKLELVGALGPSRWALGDCGGAGPALLFSGCLARWTAPYLVFSRDYVEENGPKSAFYGAMVRAKRLVTLGRVAFASASCGIVGAALYGLGEENVLWGLLVAGIVWLLAHCS
;
A
#
# COMPACT_ATOMS: atom_id res chain seq x y z
N PHE A 1 -13.13 -1.16 1.23
CA PHE A 1 -12.48 -0.05 0.49
C PHE A 1 -11.09 -0.44 -0.02
N LEU A 2 -10.20 -0.97 0.83
CA LEU A 2 -8.82 -1.34 0.45
C LEU A 2 -8.68 -2.71 -0.22
N THR A 3 -9.73 -3.48 -0.26
CA THR A 3 -9.75 -4.84 -0.82
C THR A 3 -11.04 -5.09 -1.59
N ARG A 4 -11.02 -6.05 -2.51
CA ARG A 4 -12.20 -6.55 -3.24
C ARG A 4 -13.02 -7.56 -2.42
N LEU A 5 -12.60 -7.84 -1.18
CA LEU A 5 -13.37 -8.73 -0.31
C LEU A 5 -14.73 -8.09 -0.01
N PRO A 6 -15.82 -8.87 -0.11
CA PRO A 6 -17.16 -8.34 0.11
C PRO A 6 -17.32 -7.88 1.55
N ALA A 7 -17.71 -6.63 1.74
CA ALA A 7 -18.07 -6.13 3.04
C ALA A 7 -19.44 -6.72 3.46
N PRO A 8 -19.63 -7.05 4.74
CA PRO A 8 -20.93 -7.46 5.25
C PRO A 8 -21.99 -6.40 4.98
N ARG A 9 -23.23 -6.83 4.70
CA ARG A 9 -24.33 -5.92 4.33
C ARG A 9 -24.70 -4.87 5.39
N TRP A 10 -24.31 -5.08 6.64
CA TRP A 10 -24.53 -4.15 7.75
C TRP A 10 -23.46 -3.06 7.86
N VAL A 11 -22.40 -3.13 7.05
CA VAL A 11 -21.34 -2.10 7.07
C VAL A 11 -21.84 -0.89 6.27
N ASP A 12 -21.93 0.25 6.94
CA ASP A 12 -22.23 1.51 6.29
C ASP A 12 -21.00 2.02 5.51
N HIS A 13 -21.22 2.48 4.29
CA HIS A 13 -20.19 2.99 3.40
C HIS A 13 -20.07 4.53 3.44
N HIS A 14 -20.65 5.17 4.48
CA HIS A 14 -20.54 6.62 4.63
C HIS A 14 -19.05 7.03 4.83
N PRO A 15 -18.60 8.15 4.20
CA PRO A 15 -17.20 8.61 4.29
C PRO A 15 -16.67 8.76 5.72
N ASP A 16 -17.53 9.10 6.67
CA ASP A 16 -17.15 9.23 8.09
C ASP A 16 -16.60 7.91 8.66
N PHE A 17 -17.16 6.76 8.28
CA PHE A 17 -16.66 5.46 8.73
C PHE A 17 -15.28 5.16 8.15
N LEU A 18 -15.04 5.54 6.90
CA LEU A 18 -13.72 5.40 6.28
C LEU A 18 -12.67 6.23 7.04
N MET A 19 -13.00 7.49 7.36
CA MET A 19 -12.10 8.36 8.13
C MET A 19 -11.86 7.85 9.56
N ARG A 20 -12.88 7.29 10.19
CA ARG A 20 -12.71 6.62 11.50
C ARG A 20 -11.87 5.35 11.40
N GLY A 21 -11.96 4.64 10.28
CA GLY A 21 -11.23 3.41 9.99
C GLY A 21 -9.76 3.61 9.63
N LEU A 22 -9.32 4.83 9.29
CA LEU A 22 -7.94 5.10 8.88
C LEU A 22 -6.87 4.62 9.87
N GLY A 23 -7.15 4.68 11.18
CA GLY A 23 -6.23 4.18 12.19
C GLY A 23 -5.89 2.68 12.05
N TYR A 24 -6.78 1.89 11.47
CA TYR A 24 -6.60 0.45 11.27
C TYR A 24 -5.93 0.10 9.93
N PHE A 25 -5.66 1.07 9.07
CA PHE A 25 -5.07 0.84 7.75
C PHE A 25 -3.75 0.07 7.80
N PRO A 26 -2.82 0.35 8.75
CA PRO A 26 -1.59 -0.44 8.85
C PRO A 26 -1.85 -1.93 9.14
N VAL A 27 -2.83 -2.23 10.01
CA VAL A 27 -3.21 -3.62 10.32
C VAL A 27 -3.75 -4.32 9.08
N TRP A 28 -4.64 -3.66 8.32
CA TRP A 28 -5.11 -4.19 7.04
C TRP A 28 -3.98 -4.35 6.02
N GLY A 29 -3.03 -3.43 6.02
CA GLY A 29 -1.82 -3.53 5.20
C GLY A 29 -0.99 -4.77 5.53
N ALA A 30 -0.78 -5.04 6.82
CA ALA A 30 -0.10 -6.24 7.29
C ALA A 30 -0.83 -7.52 6.86
N LEU A 31 -2.17 -7.56 6.98
CA LEU A 31 -2.98 -8.70 6.55
C LEU A 31 -2.87 -8.94 5.04
N VAL A 32 -2.96 -7.89 4.22
CA VAL A 32 -2.82 -8.01 2.75
C VAL A 32 -1.40 -8.44 2.37
N GLY A 33 -0.38 -7.85 3.01
CA GLY A 33 1.01 -8.26 2.78
C GLY A 33 1.29 -9.69 3.21
N GLY A 34 0.79 -10.10 4.38
CA GLY A 34 0.88 -11.47 4.87
C GLY A 34 0.16 -12.47 3.98
N PHE A 35 -1.04 -12.11 3.47
CA PHE A 35 -1.76 -12.91 2.48
C PHE A 35 -0.93 -13.13 1.22
N ALA A 36 -0.36 -12.06 0.65
CA ALA A 36 0.49 -12.16 -0.53
C ALA A 36 1.74 -13.02 -0.27
N GLY A 37 2.36 -12.86 0.91
CA GLY A 37 3.50 -13.67 1.36
C GLY A 37 3.17 -15.15 1.50
N ALA A 38 1.98 -15.46 2.04
CA ALA A 38 1.52 -16.85 2.13
C ALA A 38 1.37 -17.51 0.73
N PHE A 39 0.88 -16.77 -0.26
CA PHE A 39 0.83 -17.26 -1.64
C PHE A 39 2.22 -17.53 -2.22
N PHE A 40 3.21 -16.69 -1.88
CA PHE A 40 4.60 -16.93 -2.26
C PHE A 40 5.13 -18.22 -1.65
N ASP A 41 4.95 -18.37 -0.33
CA ASP A 41 5.46 -19.55 0.40
C ASP A 41 4.79 -20.86 -0.08
N VAL A 42 3.48 -20.85 -0.29
CA VAL A 42 2.74 -21.98 -0.83
C VAL A 42 3.21 -22.31 -2.24
N ALA A 43 3.44 -21.32 -3.09
CA ALA A 43 3.94 -21.52 -4.44
C ALA A 43 5.34 -22.17 -4.44
N CYS A 44 6.23 -21.77 -3.53
CA CYS A 44 7.54 -22.38 -3.38
C CYS A 44 7.47 -23.79 -2.74
N ALA A 45 6.76 -23.92 -1.60
CA ALA A 45 6.82 -25.12 -0.77
C ALA A 45 5.94 -26.25 -1.30
N VAL A 46 4.74 -25.92 -1.83
CA VAL A 46 3.75 -26.93 -2.26
C VAL A 46 3.83 -27.17 -3.76
N ALA A 47 3.89 -26.09 -4.56
CA ALA A 47 3.94 -26.21 -6.01
C ALA A 47 5.38 -26.37 -6.56
N GLY A 48 6.41 -26.27 -5.72
CA GLY A 48 7.82 -26.39 -6.13
C GLY A 48 8.28 -25.34 -7.14
N LEU A 49 7.62 -24.19 -7.18
CA LEU A 49 7.94 -23.14 -8.14
C LEU A 49 9.26 -22.44 -7.76
N PRO A 50 10.09 -22.10 -8.76
CA PRO A 50 11.23 -21.22 -8.54
C PRO A 50 10.77 -19.87 -7.95
N ALA A 51 11.60 -19.26 -7.07
CA ALA A 51 11.25 -18.05 -6.34
C ALA A 51 10.73 -16.90 -7.25
N ARG A 52 11.28 -16.74 -8.45
CA ARG A 52 10.79 -15.74 -9.42
C ARG A 52 9.36 -16.01 -9.88
N LEU A 53 8.99 -17.25 -10.17
CA LEU A 53 7.61 -17.59 -10.52
C LEU A 53 6.68 -17.50 -9.32
N ALA A 54 7.13 -17.88 -8.13
CA ALA A 54 6.39 -17.66 -6.89
C ALA A 54 6.13 -16.18 -6.63
N ALA A 55 7.07 -15.28 -6.96
CA ALA A 55 6.87 -13.83 -6.88
C ALA A 55 5.76 -13.34 -7.84
N VAL A 56 5.64 -13.94 -9.03
CA VAL A 56 4.52 -13.63 -9.95
C VAL A 56 3.19 -14.05 -9.35
N VAL A 57 3.09 -15.25 -8.76
CA VAL A 57 1.87 -15.73 -8.07
C VAL A 57 1.50 -14.80 -6.91
N CYS A 58 2.48 -14.45 -6.09
CA CYS A 58 2.34 -13.49 -4.99
C CYS A 58 1.80 -12.13 -5.48
N GLN A 59 2.41 -11.59 -6.55
CA GLN A 59 1.98 -10.32 -7.14
C GLN A 59 0.55 -10.40 -7.68
N ALA A 60 0.21 -11.48 -8.40
CA ALA A 60 -1.14 -11.69 -8.90
C ALA A 60 -2.18 -11.76 -7.75
N ALA A 61 -1.87 -12.45 -6.66
CA ALA A 61 -2.71 -12.51 -5.47
C ALA A 61 -2.89 -11.12 -4.82
N SER A 62 -1.81 -10.34 -4.72
CA SER A 62 -1.86 -8.97 -4.22
C SER A 62 -2.74 -8.08 -5.08
N LEU A 63 -2.56 -8.08 -6.40
CA LEU A 63 -3.37 -7.31 -7.36
C LEU A 63 -4.85 -7.72 -7.29
N TRP A 64 -5.12 -9.02 -7.20
CA TRP A 64 -6.48 -9.51 -7.10
C TRP A 64 -7.19 -9.04 -5.84
N VAL A 65 -6.54 -9.15 -4.68
CA VAL A 65 -7.15 -8.79 -3.39
C VAL A 65 -7.34 -7.28 -3.24
N THR A 66 -6.40 -6.46 -3.75
CA THR A 66 -6.48 -4.99 -3.69
C THR A 66 -7.28 -4.39 -4.84
N GLY A 67 -7.55 -5.16 -5.90
CA GLY A 67 -8.22 -4.66 -7.10
C GLY A 67 -7.38 -3.64 -7.86
N CYS A 68 -6.05 -3.73 -7.79
CA CYS A 68 -5.08 -2.82 -8.42
C CYS A 68 -5.16 -1.36 -7.94
N PHE A 69 -5.83 -1.10 -6.81
CA PHE A 69 -6.08 0.26 -6.33
C PHE A 69 -4.82 1.11 -6.14
N HIS A 70 -3.73 0.49 -5.69
CA HIS A 70 -2.47 1.20 -5.47
C HIS A 70 -1.67 1.40 -6.75
N GLU A 71 -1.73 0.42 -7.62
CA GLU A 71 -1.09 0.44 -8.93
C GLU A 71 -1.76 1.50 -9.84
N ASP A 72 -3.08 1.62 -9.78
CA ASP A 72 -3.86 2.66 -10.44
C ASP A 72 -3.44 4.05 -9.97
N GLY A 73 -3.39 4.28 -8.65
CA GLY A 73 -2.92 5.54 -8.09
C GLY A 73 -1.48 5.88 -8.45
N LEU A 74 -0.59 4.88 -8.57
CA LEU A 74 0.79 5.08 -9.03
C LEU A 74 0.82 5.51 -10.50
N ALA A 75 0.01 4.89 -11.35
CA ALA A 75 -0.10 5.22 -12.76
C ALA A 75 -0.65 6.63 -12.96
N ASP A 76 -1.78 6.95 -12.33
CA ASP A 76 -2.41 8.27 -12.40
C ASP A 76 -1.46 9.38 -11.95
N SER A 77 -0.75 9.16 -10.83
CA SER A 77 0.22 10.13 -10.30
C SER A 77 1.39 10.33 -11.26
N SER A 78 1.88 9.24 -11.86
CA SER A 78 3.00 9.29 -12.80
C SER A 78 2.62 10.01 -14.10
N ASP A 79 1.42 9.75 -14.62
CA ASP A 79 0.91 10.45 -15.79
C ASP A 79 0.64 11.93 -15.49
N GLY A 80 0.08 12.24 -14.33
CA GLY A 80 -0.17 13.62 -13.91
C GLY A 80 1.10 14.43 -13.78
N ILE A 81 2.09 13.92 -13.04
CA ILE A 81 3.37 14.62 -12.78
C ILE A 81 4.23 14.66 -14.05
N GLY A 82 4.27 13.57 -14.82
CA GLY A 82 5.06 13.49 -16.05
C GLY A 82 4.51 14.30 -17.22
N GLY A 83 3.17 14.39 -17.33
CA GLY A 83 2.49 15.05 -18.44
C GLY A 83 1.92 16.44 -18.14
N GLY A 84 1.85 16.84 -16.89
CA GLY A 84 1.24 18.11 -16.48
C GLY A 84 2.27 19.20 -16.18
N TRP A 85 2.03 20.43 -16.70
CA TRP A 85 2.87 21.61 -16.48
C TRP A 85 2.28 22.61 -15.48
N SER A 86 1.01 22.43 -15.11
CA SER A 86 0.34 23.23 -14.10
C SER A 86 -0.46 22.35 -13.17
N ARG A 87 -0.73 22.83 -11.94
CA ARG A 87 -1.51 22.09 -10.94
C ARG A 87 -2.87 21.62 -11.51
N SER A 88 -3.58 22.48 -12.19
CA SER A 88 -4.89 22.14 -12.78
C SER A 88 -4.77 21.09 -13.88
N GLN A 89 -3.71 21.12 -14.67
CA GLN A 89 -3.46 20.13 -15.71
C GLN A 89 -3.09 18.78 -15.09
N ILE A 90 -2.22 18.75 -14.08
CA ILE A 90 -1.85 17.54 -13.33
C ILE A 90 -3.10 16.86 -12.78
N LEU A 91 -3.93 17.59 -12.04
CA LEU A 91 -5.14 17.05 -11.45
C LEU A 91 -6.13 16.53 -12.49
N ARG A 92 -6.26 17.23 -13.63
CA ARG A 92 -7.10 16.79 -14.74
C ARG A 92 -6.59 15.48 -15.36
N ILE A 93 -5.26 15.32 -15.52
CA ILE A 93 -4.67 14.09 -16.03
C ILE A 93 -4.89 12.94 -15.04
N MET A 94 -4.66 13.17 -13.74
CA MET A 94 -4.89 12.17 -12.69
C MET A 94 -6.37 11.74 -12.55
N SER A 95 -7.31 12.54 -13.02
CA SER A 95 -8.74 12.18 -13.03
C SER A 95 -9.18 11.49 -14.33
N ASP A 96 -8.33 11.41 -15.35
CA ASP A 96 -8.60 10.70 -16.60
C ASP A 96 -8.45 9.18 -16.36
N THR A 97 -9.41 8.40 -16.86
CA THR A 97 -9.39 6.93 -16.71
C THR A 97 -8.48 6.22 -17.70
N ARG A 98 -7.81 6.95 -18.59
CA ARG A 98 -6.90 6.40 -19.60
C ARG A 98 -5.49 6.33 -19.06
N LEU A 99 -4.85 5.18 -19.26
CA LEU A 99 -3.44 5.00 -18.93
C LEU A 99 -2.57 5.72 -19.96
N GLY A 100 -1.70 6.60 -19.49
CA GLY A 100 -0.72 7.30 -20.32
C GLY A 100 0.63 6.59 -20.37
N THR A 101 1.56 7.17 -21.11
CA THR A 101 2.90 6.59 -21.33
C THR A 101 3.74 6.58 -20.04
N TYR A 102 3.67 7.64 -19.24
CA TYR A 102 4.43 7.72 -17.99
C TYR A 102 3.93 6.70 -16.98
N GLY A 103 2.59 6.60 -16.80
CA GLY A 103 1.97 5.61 -15.93
C GLY A 103 2.33 4.19 -16.33
N CYS A 104 2.23 3.88 -17.65
CA CYS A 104 2.59 2.57 -18.16
C CYS A 104 4.08 2.24 -17.89
N ALA A 105 5.00 3.15 -18.20
CA ALA A 105 6.42 2.92 -18.01
C ALA A 105 6.79 2.72 -16.53
N VAL A 106 6.22 3.55 -15.64
CA VAL A 106 6.47 3.45 -14.20
C VAL A 106 5.87 2.16 -13.63
N LEU A 107 4.68 1.75 -14.06
CA LEU A 107 4.08 0.47 -13.63
C LEU A 107 4.94 -0.73 -14.03
N VAL A 108 5.44 -0.76 -15.26
CA VAL A 108 6.31 -1.86 -15.73
C VAL A 108 7.57 -1.94 -14.88
N VAL A 109 8.26 -0.81 -14.67
CA VAL A 109 9.49 -0.77 -13.85
C VAL A 109 9.17 -1.17 -12.41
N PHE A 110 8.10 -0.64 -11.82
CA PHE A 110 7.70 -0.95 -10.45
C PHE A 110 7.37 -2.44 -10.25
N ILE A 111 6.59 -3.03 -11.16
CA ILE A 111 6.22 -4.44 -11.07
C ILE A 111 7.45 -5.32 -11.27
N CYS A 112 8.31 -5.04 -12.26
CA CYS A 112 9.54 -5.79 -12.47
C CYS A 112 10.46 -5.73 -11.24
N ALA A 113 10.69 -4.53 -10.68
CA ALA A 113 11.50 -4.36 -9.49
C ALA A 113 10.92 -5.15 -8.29
N LYS A 114 9.60 -5.09 -8.09
CA LYS A 114 8.93 -5.81 -7.01
C LYS A 114 9.07 -7.33 -7.16
N LEU A 115 8.92 -7.86 -8.38
CA LEU A 115 9.09 -9.29 -8.65
C LEU A 115 10.52 -9.75 -8.35
N GLU A 116 11.52 -9.00 -8.78
CA GLU A 116 12.94 -9.34 -8.52
C GLU A 116 13.27 -9.25 -7.02
N LEU A 117 12.79 -8.20 -6.33
CA LEU A 117 13.02 -8.03 -4.88
C LEU A 117 12.38 -9.17 -4.07
N VAL A 118 11.11 -9.49 -4.35
CA VAL A 118 10.40 -10.59 -3.65
C VAL A 118 11.05 -11.93 -3.96
N GLY A 119 11.42 -12.17 -5.22
CA GLY A 119 12.13 -13.40 -5.63
C GLY A 119 13.49 -13.56 -4.95
N ALA A 120 14.24 -12.46 -4.79
CA ALA A 120 15.55 -12.45 -4.13
C ALA A 120 15.46 -12.73 -2.61
N LEU A 121 14.38 -12.34 -1.95
CA LEU A 121 14.16 -12.63 -0.51
C LEU A 121 13.97 -14.12 -0.25
N GLY A 122 13.47 -14.88 -1.24
CA GLY A 122 13.18 -16.29 -1.10
C GLY A 122 12.03 -16.62 -0.14
N PRO A 123 11.76 -17.93 0.09
CA PRO A 123 10.67 -18.36 0.96
C PRO A 123 10.92 -17.98 2.43
N SER A 124 9.82 -17.81 3.14
CA SER A 124 9.84 -17.45 4.56
C SER A 124 10.41 -18.57 5.42
N ARG A 125 11.16 -18.19 6.43
CA ARG A 125 11.87 -19.14 7.33
C ARG A 125 11.19 -19.26 8.71
N TRP A 126 9.88 -19.01 8.78
CA TRP A 126 9.10 -19.08 10.02
C TRP A 126 9.28 -20.40 10.79
N ALA A 127 9.33 -21.51 10.07
CA ALA A 127 9.51 -22.84 10.66
C ALA A 127 10.87 -23.02 11.32
N LEU A 128 11.86 -22.18 11.02
CA LEU A 128 13.19 -22.17 11.59
C LEU A 128 13.34 -21.16 12.75
N GLY A 129 12.24 -20.49 13.14
CA GLY A 129 12.25 -19.43 14.15
C GLY A 129 12.88 -18.12 13.64
N ASP A 130 13.04 -17.98 12.33
CA ASP A 130 13.63 -16.80 11.67
C ASP A 130 12.55 -16.07 10.84
N CYS A 131 12.49 -14.76 10.96
CA CYS A 131 11.60 -13.91 10.17
C CYS A 131 12.19 -13.44 8.84
N GLY A 132 13.21 -14.13 8.33
CA GLY A 132 13.72 -13.90 6.99
C GLY A 132 12.76 -14.35 5.88
N GLY A 133 12.93 -13.79 4.68
CA GLY A 133 12.20 -14.16 3.49
C GLY A 133 11.03 -13.24 3.13
N ALA A 134 10.31 -13.62 2.07
CA ALA A 134 9.30 -12.76 1.44
C ALA A 134 8.07 -12.50 2.33
N GLY A 135 7.60 -13.47 3.10
CA GLY A 135 6.40 -13.34 3.93
C GLY A 135 6.50 -12.20 4.96
N PRO A 136 7.47 -12.22 5.87
CA PRO A 136 7.70 -11.15 6.85
C PRO A 136 7.91 -9.79 6.19
N ALA A 137 8.72 -9.74 5.12
CA ALA A 137 9.00 -8.51 4.40
C ALA A 137 7.73 -7.90 3.80
N LEU A 138 6.88 -8.71 3.18
CA LEU A 138 5.60 -8.28 2.60
C LEU A 138 4.59 -7.87 3.66
N LEU A 139 4.54 -8.58 4.79
CA LEU A 139 3.68 -8.23 5.92
C LEU A 139 4.05 -6.84 6.45
N PHE A 140 5.34 -6.59 6.70
CA PHE A 140 5.81 -5.32 7.26
C PHE A 140 5.71 -4.17 6.25
N SER A 141 6.12 -4.38 5.00
CA SER A 141 5.99 -3.36 3.94
C SER A 141 4.53 -3.00 3.67
N GLY A 142 3.63 -3.98 3.72
CA GLY A 142 2.20 -3.77 3.63
C GLY A 142 1.64 -2.90 4.76
N CYS A 143 2.12 -3.13 5.99
CA CYS A 143 1.79 -2.32 7.17
C CYS A 143 2.25 -0.86 7.00
N LEU A 144 3.52 -0.65 6.65
CA LEU A 144 4.11 0.67 6.47
C LEU A 144 3.46 1.45 5.33
N ALA A 145 3.22 0.79 4.20
CA ALA A 145 2.59 1.44 3.05
C ALA A 145 1.20 2.02 3.39
N ARG A 146 0.43 1.36 4.24
CA ARG A 146 -0.91 1.84 4.65
C ARG A 146 -0.86 2.82 5.81
N TRP A 147 0.24 2.90 6.54
CA TRP A 147 0.46 3.94 7.55
C TRP A 147 0.57 5.34 6.92
N THR A 148 1.05 5.46 5.69
CA THR A 148 1.19 6.75 5.00
C THR A 148 -0.16 7.46 4.82
N ALA A 149 -1.25 6.72 4.60
CA ALA A 149 -2.57 7.31 4.39
C ALA A 149 -3.11 8.10 5.60
N PRO A 150 -3.19 7.56 6.84
CA PRO A 150 -3.60 8.34 8.01
C PRO A 150 -2.67 9.51 8.29
N TYR A 151 -1.36 9.37 8.07
CA TYR A 151 -0.41 10.45 8.23
C TYR A 151 -0.67 11.60 7.23
N LEU A 152 -0.83 11.29 5.94
CA LEU A 152 -1.07 12.31 4.91
C LEU A 152 -2.41 13.01 5.10
N VAL A 153 -3.48 12.27 5.38
CA VAL A 153 -4.81 12.85 5.64
C VAL A 153 -4.81 13.75 6.88
N PHE A 154 -4.02 13.42 7.90
CA PHE A 154 -3.87 14.25 9.10
C PHE A 154 -3.06 15.52 8.81
N SER A 155 -1.91 15.38 8.12
CA SER A 155 -0.92 16.45 7.96
C SER A 155 -1.19 17.41 6.80
N ARG A 156 -1.93 16.97 5.78
CA ARG A 156 -2.17 17.75 4.54
C ARG A 156 -3.65 17.99 4.31
N ASP A 157 -3.95 19.09 3.60
CA ASP A 157 -5.29 19.38 3.13
C ASP A 157 -5.53 18.67 1.80
N TYR A 158 -6.75 18.18 1.64
CA TYR A 158 -7.15 17.56 0.39
C TYR A 158 -7.37 18.65 -0.67
N VAL A 159 -6.93 18.38 -1.89
CA VAL A 159 -7.16 19.29 -3.02
C VAL A 159 -8.59 19.12 -3.50
N GLU A 160 -9.41 20.18 -3.37
CA GLU A 160 -10.76 20.19 -3.94
C GLU A 160 -10.68 20.31 -5.46
N GLU A 161 -11.37 19.41 -6.14
CA GLU A 161 -11.48 19.39 -7.59
C GLU A 161 -12.96 19.37 -8.01
N ASN A 162 -13.27 20.14 -9.05
CA ASN A 162 -14.59 20.14 -9.67
C ASN A 162 -14.67 18.93 -10.66
N GLY A 163 -15.18 17.80 -10.19
CA GLY A 163 -15.29 16.61 -11.02
C GLY A 163 -16.34 15.61 -10.50
N PRO A 164 -16.61 14.53 -11.23
CA PRO A 164 -17.64 13.54 -10.86
C PRO A 164 -17.38 12.85 -9.51
N LYS A 165 -16.13 12.85 -9.04
CA LYS A 165 -15.73 12.34 -7.72
C LYS A 165 -15.79 13.42 -6.62
N SER A 166 -16.12 14.69 -6.95
CA SER A 166 -16.07 15.84 -6.02
C SER A 166 -16.96 15.67 -4.78
N ALA A 167 -18.14 15.07 -4.94
CA ALA A 167 -19.07 14.85 -3.82
C ALA A 167 -18.48 13.91 -2.76
N PHE A 168 -17.85 12.82 -3.18
CA PHE A 168 -17.18 11.87 -2.29
C PHE A 168 -15.96 12.51 -1.62
N TYR A 169 -15.13 13.20 -2.38
CA TYR A 169 -13.95 13.89 -1.86
C TYR A 169 -14.31 15.05 -0.94
N GLY A 170 -15.34 15.84 -1.28
CA GLY A 170 -15.85 16.87 -0.39
C GLY A 170 -16.37 16.31 0.95
N ALA A 171 -16.98 15.10 0.93
CA ALA A 171 -17.35 14.41 2.15
C ALA A 171 -16.11 13.96 2.96
N MET A 172 -15.06 13.46 2.30
CA MET A 172 -13.79 13.12 2.95
C MET A 172 -13.12 14.34 3.58
N VAL A 173 -13.09 15.49 2.90
CA VAL A 173 -12.56 16.75 3.45
C VAL A 173 -13.32 17.17 4.71
N ARG A 174 -14.64 17.10 4.69
CA ARG A 174 -15.46 17.39 5.88
C ARG A 174 -15.21 16.41 7.01
N ALA A 175 -15.02 15.14 6.67
CA ALA A 175 -14.74 14.08 7.64
C ALA A 175 -13.28 14.06 8.15
N LYS A 176 -12.36 14.83 7.57
CA LYS A 176 -10.95 14.95 7.99
C LYS A 176 -10.81 15.22 9.49
N ARG A 177 -11.68 16.06 10.06
CA ARG A 177 -11.71 16.34 11.50
C ARG A 177 -11.86 15.09 12.39
N LEU A 178 -12.34 13.98 11.79
CA LEU A 178 -12.45 12.69 12.48
C LEU A 178 -11.10 11.95 12.56
N VAL A 179 -10.10 12.38 11.78
CA VAL A 179 -8.73 11.84 11.86
C VAL A 179 -8.00 12.58 12.96
N THR A 180 -8.08 12.05 14.17
CA THR A 180 -7.46 12.63 15.36
C THR A 180 -6.02 12.19 15.53
N LEU A 181 -5.24 12.97 16.30
CA LEU A 181 -3.87 12.59 16.69
C LEU A 181 -3.83 11.19 17.31
N GLY A 182 -4.84 10.82 18.10
CA GLY A 182 -4.96 9.49 18.70
C GLY A 182 -5.05 8.35 17.67
N ARG A 183 -5.73 8.57 16.53
CA ARG A 183 -5.79 7.58 15.44
C ARG A 183 -4.47 7.44 14.70
N VAL A 184 -3.78 8.57 14.48
CA VAL A 184 -2.43 8.55 13.89
C VAL A 184 -1.44 7.87 14.83
N ALA A 185 -1.52 8.15 16.13
CA ALA A 185 -0.71 7.49 17.15
C ALA A 185 -0.98 5.98 17.20
N PHE A 186 -2.25 5.55 17.14
CA PHE A 186 -2.61 4.13 17.08
C PHE A 186 -2.07 3.45 15.81
N ALA A 187 -2.19 4.11 14.65
CA ALA A 187 -1.62 3.63 13.40
C ALA A 187 -0.10 3.49 13.50
N SER A 188 0.59 4.47 14.10
CA SER A 188 2.04 4.44 14.30
C SER A 188 2.46 3.34 15.28
N ALA A 189 1.73 3.17 16.38
CA ALA A 189 1.96 2.10 17.35
C ALA A 189 1.79 0.71 16.70
N SER A 190 0.78 0.53 15.86
CA SER A 190 0.56 -0.73 15.12
C SER A 190 1.75 -1.07 14.23
N CYS A 191 2.29 -0.09 13.49
CA CYS A 191 3.51 -0.29 12.70
C CYS A 191 4.73 -0.59 13.57
N GLY A 192 4.88 0.13 14.69
CA GLY A 192 5.96 -0.10 15.64
C GLY A 192 5.93 -1.49 16.25
N ILE A 193 4.75 -1.99 16.63
CA ILE A 193 4.56 -3.35 17.16
C ILE A 193 4.93 -4.40 16.12
N VAL A 194 4.42 -4.26 14.89
CA VAL A 194 4.76 -5.18 13.80
C VAL A 194 6.26 -5.16 13.51
N GLY A 195 6.86 -3.97 13.44
CA GLY A 195 8.31 -3.81 13.23
C GLY A 195 9.13 -4.45 14.36
N ALA A 196 8.78 -4.18 15.61
CA ALA A 196 9.48 -4.74 16.78
C ALA A 196 9.35 -6.27 16.86
N ALA A 197 8.16 -6.81 16.53
CA ALA A 197 7.95 -8.25 16.49
C ALA A 197 8.83 -8.93 15.43
N LEU A 198 8.99 -8.29 14.27
CA LEU A 198 9.85 -8.80 13.19
C LEU A 198 11.34 -8.56 13.46
N TYR A 199 11.70 -7.43 14.14
CA TYR A 199 13.07 -7.13 14.55
C TYR A 199 13.58 -8.13 15.60
N GLY A 200 12.76 -8.48 16.58
CA GLY A 200 13.07 -9.51 17.56
C GLY A 200 13.36 -10.89 16.97
N LEU A 201 13.05 -11.08 15.70
CA LEU A 201 13.18 -12.33 14.95
C LEU A 201 14.18 -12.24 13.76
N GLY A 202 14.86 -11.06 13.53
CA GLY A 202 15.91 -10.90 12.52
C GLY A 202 16.11 -9.47 12.00
N GLU A 203 17.36 -8.99 12.00
CA GLU A 203 17.70 -7.58 11.71
C GLU A 203 17.49 -7.14 10.25
N GLU A 204 17.64 -8.05 9.27
CA GLU A 204 17.69 -7.69 7.85
C GLU A 204 16.37 -7.12 7.31
N ASN A 205 15.23 -7.55 7.84
CA ASN A 205 13.91 -7.15 7.36
C ASN A 205 13.52 -5.73 7.77
N VAL A 206 14.05 -5.22 8.86
CA VAL A 206 13.76 -3.86 9.36
C VAL A 206 14.40 -2.81 8.46
N LEU A 207 15.63 -3.05 8.00
CA LEU A 207 16.34 -2.12 7.11
C LEU A 207 15.58 -1.91 5.79
N TRP A 208 15.07 -2.97 5.19
CA TRP A 208 14.25 -2.88 3.98
C TRP A 208 12.92 -2.16 4.22
N GLY A 209 12.26 -2.43 5.32
CA GLY A 209 11.04 -1.73 5.72
C GLY A 209 11.26 -0.22 5.94
N LEU A 210 12.36 0.15 6.61
CA LEU A 210 12.73 1.54 6.85
C LEU A 210 13.13 2.26 5.53
N LEU A 211 13.79 1.57 4.63
CA LEU A 211 14.19 2.12 3.33
C LEU A 211 12.96 2.42 2.47
N VAL A 212 12.00 1.49 2.41
CA VAL A 212 10.72 1.69 1.71
C VAL A 212 9.92 2.82 2.36
N ALA A 213 9.84 2.85 3.69
CA ALA A 213 9.16 3.93 4.42
C ALA A 213 9.82 5.28 4.18
N GLY A 214 11.15 5.34 4.15
CA GLY A 214 11.92 6.54 3.85
C GLY A 214 11.67 7.05 2.43
N ILE A 215 11.64 6.17 1.44
CA ILE A 215 11.32 6.52 0.05
C ILE A 215 9.90 7.06 -0.05
N VAL A 216 8.92 6.39 0.55
CA VAL A 216 7.52 6.84 0.55
C VAL A 216 7.38 8.17 1.28
N TRP A 217 8.09 8.36 2.40
CA TRP A 217 8.12 9.62 3.13
C TRP A 217 8.71 10.75 2.30
N LEU A 218 9.84 10.52 1.63
CA LEU A 218 10.46 11.49 0.72
C LEU A 218 9.53 11.86 -0.43
N LEU A 219 8.92 10.88 -1.10
CA LEU A 219 7.97 11.14 -2.19
C LEU A 219 6.74 11.93 -1.71
N ALA A 220 6.28 11.69 -0.50
CA ALA A 220 5.15 12.42 0.08
C ALA A 220 5.50 13.87 0.50
N HIS A 221 6.79 14.21 0.70
CA HIS A 221 7.23 15.54 1.13
C HIS A 221 7.83 16.38 -0.01
N CYS A 222 8.18 15.76 -1.14
CA CYS A 222 8.70 16.46 -2.32
C CYS A 222 7.62 16.87 -3.33
N SER A 223 6.36 16.55 -3.07
CA SER A 223 5.18 16.98 -3.82
C SER A 223 4.40 18.06 -3.06
#